data_623eb77e2ccfef48a9f6d00bf6dbbd8f
#
_entry.id   623eb77e2ccfef48a9f6d00bf6dbbd8f
#
_cell.length_a   1.000
_cell.length_b   1.000
_cell.length_c   1.000
_cell.angle_alpha   90.00
_cell.angle_beta   90.00
_cell.angle_gamma   90.00
#
_symmetry.space_group_name_H-M   'P 1'
#
loop_
_entity.id
_entity.type
_entity.pdbx_description
1 polymer ?
#
loop_
_entity_poly.entity_id
_entity_poly.type
_entity_poly.pdbx_seq_one_letter_code
_entity_poly.pdbx_strand_id
1 'polypeptide(L)'
;LGIIMYNSIVSFIHSLYDTDEFVPLHSPLFIGNEKRYLSECIDTTFVSSVGQFVDRFEKDIAIYTGAKKAVVCVSGTNALHMAMLLVGVEREDEILTQALTFIATCNAISYIGAHPVFIDVDKVTLGLSPKAVSTWLEGNAELKNGVCYNKNSGRRIKACIPMHTFGHPVKIDELVTICDDWHIELVEDAAESIGSFYKGKHTGTFGKVGAISFNGNKTITTG
;
A
#
# COMPACT_ATOMS: atom_id res chain seq x y z
N LEU A 1 35.01 -6.14 17.96
CA LEU A 1 34.34 -7.03 16.99
C LEU A 1 33.22 -6.28 16.24
N GLY A 2 32.35 -5.50 16.91
CA GLY A 2 31.24 -4.77 16.26
C GLY A 2 31.70 -3.75 15.21
N ILE A 3 32.70 -2.93 15.52
CA ILE A 3 33.18 -1.88 14.59
C ILE A 3 33.74 -2.49 13.30
N ILE A 4 34.48 -3.61 13.38
CA ILE A 4 35.06 -4.28 12.20
C ILE A 4 33.94 -4.83 11.28
N MET A 5 32.88 -5.35 11.84
CA MET A 5 31.74 -5.86 11.07
C MET A 5 31.03 -4.72 10.32
N TYR A 6 30.80 -3.58 10.95
CA TYR A 6 30.16 -2.44 10.28
C TYR A 6 31.01 -1.87 9.16
N ASN A 7 32.34 -1.76 9.36
CA ASN A 7 33.24 -1.28 8.32
C ASN A 7 33.23 -2.19 7.08
N SER A 8 33.17 -3.50 7.25
CA SER A 8 33.08 -4.42 6.10
C SER A 8 31.78 -4.28 5.31
N ILE A 9 30.65 -4.03 6.01
CA ILE A 9 29.37 -3.76 5.36
C ILE A 9 29.41 -2.43 4.59
N VAL A 10 29.93 -1.37 5.22
CA VAL A 10 30.07 -0.06 4.58
C VAL A 10 30.97 -0.16 3.34
N SER A 11 32.14 -0.80 3.45
CA SER A 11 33.04 -1.01 2.31
C SER A 11 32.38 -1.83 1.18
N PHE A 12 31.59 -2.84 1.54
CA PHE A 12 30.83 -3.61 0.55
C PHE A 12 29.80 -2.75 -0.17
N ILE A 13 29.03 -1.92 0.56
CA ILE A 13 28.06 -0.99 -0.05
C ILE A 13 28.79 0.00 -0.98
N HIS A 14 29.86 0.63 -0.54
CA HIS A 14 30.65 1.54 -1.37
C HIS A 14 31.17 0.88 -2.64
N SER A 15 31.60 -0.40 -2.55
CA SER A 15 32.04 -1.14 -3.73
C SER A 15 30.92 -1.45 -4.73
N LEU A 16 29.67 -1.59 -4.26
CA LEU A 16 28.52 -1.80 -5.15
C LEU A 16 28.16 -0.53 -5.95
N TYR A 17 28.38 0.65 -5.35
CA TYR A 17 28.05 1.94 -5.95
C TYR A 17 29.26 2.64 -6.57
N ASP A 18 30.44 1.99 -6.54
CA ASP A 18 31.71 2.54 -7.05
C ASP A 18 31.97 3.98 -6.56
N THR A 19 31.86 4.18 -5.25
CA THR A 19 32.02 5.50 -4.60
C THR A 19 32.46 5.37 -3.16
N ASP A 20 33.27 6.32 -2.70
CA ASP A 20 33.63 6.49 -1.29
C ASP A 20 32.76 7.55 -0.58
N GLU A 21 31.81 8.16 -1.32
CA GLU A 21 30.96 9.19 -0.76
C GLU A 21 29.73 8.61 -0.06
N PHE A 22 28.93 9.47 0.56
CA PHE A 22 27.69 9.07 1.21
C PHE A 22 26.70 8.47 0.21
N VAL A 23 26.28 7.23 0.45
CA VAL A 23 25.24 6.55 -0.32
C VAL A 23 23.88 6.70 0.40
N PRO A 24 22.96 7.51 -0.13
CA PRO A 24 21.64 7.66 0.48
C PRO A 24 20.82 6.38 0.34
N LEU A 25 19.96 6.09 1.33
CA LEU A 25 19.06 4.94 1.28
C LEU A 25 18.06 5.06 0.11
N HIS A 26 17.59 6.26 -0.14
CA HIS A 26 16.70 6.60 -1.26
C HIS A 26 17.18 7.92 -1.88
N SER A 27 17.40 7.91 -3.18
CA SER A 27 17.71 9.11 -3.94
C SER A 27 16.96 9.05 -5.27
N PRO A 28 15.98 9.93 -5.51
CA PRO A 28 15.30 9.97 -6.81
C PRO A 28 16.28 10.35 -7.92
N LEU A 29 16.23 9.65 -9.03
CA LEU A 29 17.05 9.89 -10.20
C LEU A 29 16.19 10.41 -11.35
N PHE A 30 16.46 11.62 -11.79
CA PHE A 30 15.73 12.30 -12.88
C PHE A 30 16.60 12.33 -14.14
N ILE A 31 16.41 11.32 -15.00
CA ILE A 31 17.19 11.12 -16.23
C ILE A 31 16.33 11.13 -17.50
N GLY A 32 15.02 11.35 -17.36
CA GLY A 32 14.05 11.30 -18.45
C GLY A 32 13.52 12.68 -18.84
N ASN A 33 12.22 12.76 -19.00
CA ASN A 33 11.51 13.94 -19.48
C ASN A 33 10.95 14.84 -18.37
N GLU A 34 11.30 14.62 -17.12
CA GLU A 34 10.68 15.24 -15.95
C GLU A 34 10.69 16.76 -16.05
N LYS A 35 11.87 17.36 -16.34
CA LYS A 35 12.01 18.82 -16.49
C LYS A 35 11.17 19.35 -17.63
N ARG A 36 11.12 18.63 -18.76
CA ARG A 36 10.33 19.03 -19.92
C ARG A 36 8.84 19.03 -19.61
N TYR A 37 8.33 17.97 -18.94
CA TYR A 37 6.92 17.89 -18.58
C TYR A 37 6.51 18.95 -17.56
N LEU A 38 7.39 19.25 -16.57
CA LEU A 38 7.14 20.34 -15.63
C LEU A 38 7.10 21.71 -16.32
N SER A 39 8.05 21.98 -17.24
CA SER A 39 8.05 23.21 -18.02
C SER A 39 6.79 23.34 -18.88
N GLU A 40 6.37 22.25 -19.53
CA GLU A 40 5.13 22.22 -20.32
C GLU A 40 3.88 22.52 -19.46
N CYS A 41 3.81 22.00 -18.23
CA CYS A 41 2.72 22.34 -17.30
C CYS A 41 2.69 23.83 -16.97
N ILE A 42 3.86 24.44 -16.76
CA ILE A 42 3.97 25.88 -16.46
C ILE A 42 3.58 26.70 -17.68
N ASP A 43 4.14 26.39 -18.85
CA ASP A 43 3.93 27.14 -20.11
C ASP A 43 2.45 27.08 -20.53
N THR A 44 1.77 25.96 -20.30
CA THR A 44 0.37 25.77 -20.62
C THR A 44 -0.58 26.20 -19.49
N THR A 45 -0.05 26.59 -18.32
CA THR A 45 -0.80 26.96 -17.11
C THR A 45 -1.65 25.84 -16.48
N PHE A 46 -1.51 24.58 -16.93
CA PHE A 46 -2.18 23.43 -16.33
C PHE A 46 -1.42 22.91 -15.10
N VAL A 47 -1.52 23.65 -14.01
CA VAL A 47 -0.83 23.39 -12.72
C VAL A 47 -1.80 22.98 -11.59
N SER A 48 -2.96 22.44 -11.93
CA SER A 48 -3.98 22.02 -10.96
C SER A 48 -4.22 20.50 -11.01
N SER A 49 -5.29 20.04 -10.36
CA SER A 49 -5.71 18.63 -10.34
C SER A 49 -6.32 18.13 -11.65
N VAL A 50 -6.44 18.97 -12.67
CA VAL A 50 -6.90 18.63 -14.04
C VAL A 50 -5.81 18.97 -15.03
N GLY A 51 -5.68 18.14 -16.08
CA GLY A 51 -4.73 18.37 -17.16
C GLY A 51 -4.32 17.07 -17.85
N GLN A 52 -3.76 17.21 -19.06
CA GLN A 52 -3.40 16.08 -19.91
C GLN A 52 -2.44 15.05 -19.23
N PHE A 53 -1.56 15.52 -18.35
CA PHE A 53 -0.63 14.64 -17.64
C PHE A 53 -1.34 13.83 -16.55
N VAL A 54 -2.34 14.40 -15.89
CA VAL A 54 -3.20 13.67 -14.93
C VAL A 54 -3.95 12.56 -15.66
N ASP A 55 -4.68 12.91 -16.73
CA ASP A 55 -5.46 11.96 -17.51
C ASP A 55 -4.60 10.84 -18.10
N ARG A 56 -3.42 11.20 -18.62
CA ARG A 56 -2.46 10.24 -19.15
C ARG A 56 -1.91 9.32 -18.05
N PHE A 57 -1.53 9.87 -16.91
CA PHE A 57 -0.99 9.10 -15.80
C PHE A 57 -2.03 8.09 -15.28
N GLU A 58 -3.28 8.49 -15.06
CA GLU A 58 -4.36 7.59 -14.67
C GLU A 58 -4.55 6.46 -15.68
N LYS A 59 -4.57 6.78 -16.96
CA LYS A 59 -4.68 5.80 -18.04
C LYS A 59 -3.50 4.84 -18.08
N ASP A 60 -2.27 5.37 -18.03
CA ASP A 60 -1.05 4.57 -18.13
C ASP A 60 -0.92 3.62 -16.90
N ILE A 61 -1.24 4.09 -15.69
CA ILE A 61 -1.27 3.24 -14.49
C ILE A 61 -2.35 2.16 -14.59
N ALA A 62 -3.54 2.48 -15.05
CA ALA A 62 -4.60 1.49 -15.24
C ALA A 62 -4.18 0.40 -16.23
N ILE A 63 -3.56 0.77 -17.36
CA ILE A 63 -3.05 -0.17 -18.37
C ILE A 63 -1.91 -1.02 -17.78
N TYR A 64 -0.95 -0.38 -17.12
CA TYR A 64 0.23 -1.06 -16.58
C TYR A 64 -0.12 -2.10 -15.52
N THR A 65 -1.04 -1.76 -14.61
CA THR A 65 -1.45 -2.64 -13.51
C THR A 65 -2.53 -3.64 -13.91
N GLY A 66 -3.22 -3.41 -15.03
CA GLY A 66 -4.41 -4.17 -15.43
C GLY A 66 -5.67 -3.81 -14.62
N ALA A 67 -5.65 -2.70 -13.89
CA ALA A 67 -6.82 -2.19 -13.18
C ALA A 67 -7.86 -1.62 -14.16
N LYS A 68 -9.14 -1.66 -13.78
CA LYS A 68 -10.21 -1.06 -14.60
C LYS A 68 -10.07 0.45 -14.71
N LYS A 69 -9.59 1.08 -13.64
CA LYS A 69 -9.41 2.53 -13.54
C LYS A 69 -8.35 2.84 -12.47
N ALA A 70 -7.57 3.88 -12.71
CA ALA A 70 -6.75 4.54 -11.69
C ALA A 70 -7.26 5.97 -11.50
N VAL A 71 -7.09 6.50 -10.29
CA VAL A 71 -7.45 7.87 -9.93
C VAL A 71 -6.31 8.48 -9.13
N VAL A 72 -5.85 9.64 -9.54
CA VAL A 72 -4.77 10.37 -8.87
C VAL A 72 -5.27 11.00 -7.57
N CYS A 73 -4.48 10.82 -6.52
CA CYS A 73 -4.63 11.50 -5.24
C CYS A 73 -3.33 12.25 -4.89
N VAL A 74 -3.40 13.21 -3.99
CA VAL A 74 -2.25 14.04 -3.60
C VAL A 74 -1.16 13.27 -2.87
N SER A 75 -1.47 12.11 -2.29
CA SER A 75 -0.51 11.22 -1.62
C SER A 75 -1.07 9.80 -1.46
N GLY A 76 -0.18 8.82 -1.20
CA GLY A 76 -0.59 7.45 -0.87
C GLY A 76 -1.47 7.36 0.37
N THR A 77 -1.23 8.20 1.38
CA THR A 77 -2.09 8.27 2.58
C THR A 77 -3.52 8.68 2.24
N ASN A 78 -3.67 9.70 1.37
CA ASN A 78 -5.00 10.11 0.90
C ASN A 78 -5.65 9.04 0.02
N ALA A 79 -4.86 8.35 -0.81
CA ALA A 79 -5.36 7.23 -1.60
C ALA A 79 -5.92 6.11 -0.71
N LEU A 80 -5.22 5.72 0.36
CA LEU A 80 -5.71 4.75 1.35
C LEU A 80 -6.96 5.24 2.07
N HIS A 81 -7.00 6.51 2.48
CA HIS A 81 -8.17 7.11 3.11
C HIS A 81 -9.39 7.05 2.18
N MET A 82 -9.23 7.49 0.93
CA MET A 82 -10.30 7.44 -0.07
C MET A 82 -10.71 6.00 -0.41
N ALA A 83 -9.77 5.06 -0.51
CA ALA A 83 -10.05 3.66 -0.75
C ALA A 83 -10.97 3.06 0.34
N MET A 84 -10.70 3.36 1.60
CA MET A 84 -11.53 2.91 2.71
C MET A 84 -12.94 3.51 2.68
N LEU A 85 -13.06 4.82 2.38
CA LEU A 85 -14.38 5.46 2.21
C LEU A 85 -15.16 4.82 1.06
N LEU A 86 -14.51 4.51 -0.05
CA LEU A 86 -15.13 3.86 -1.22
C LEU A 86 -15.66 2.46 -0.92
N VAL A 87 -15.04 1.72 -0.03
CA VAL A 87 -15.54 0.40 0.40
C VAL A 87 -16.53 0.49 1.57
N GLY A 88 -16.88 1.70 2.00
CA GLY A 88 -17.91 1.95 3.00
C GLY A 88 -17.46 1.74 4.44
N VAL A 89 -16.19 2.05 4.73
CA VAL A 89 -15.69 2.16 6.11
C VAL A 89 -16.29 3.41 6.76
N GLU A 90 -16.79 3.26 7.97
CA GLU A 90 -17.42 4.32 8.76
C GLU A 90 -16.71 4.48 10.11
N ARG A 91 -17.08 5.54 10.83
CA ARG A 91 -16.63 5.76 12.20
C ARG A 91 -16.99 4.55 13.08
N GLU A 92 -16.08 4.19 13.99
CA GLU A 92 -16.18 3.05 14.92
C GLU A 92 -16.07 1.66 14.26
N ASP A 93 -15.92 1.55 12.94
CA ASP A 93 -15.58 0.26 12.33
C ASP A 93 -14.20 -0.23 12.77
N GLU A 94 -14.00 -1.51 12.74
CA GLU A 94 -12.69 -2.15 12.89
C GLU A 94 -12.12 -2.57 11.54
N ILE A 95 -10.81 -2.37 11.38
CA ILE A 95 -10.07 -2.67 10.16
C ILE A 95 -8.91 -3.59 10.52
N LEU A 96 -8.89 -4.78 9.93
CA LEU A 96 -7.78 -5.72 10.11
C LEU A 96 -6.57 -5.24 9.32
N THR A 97 -5.42 -5.16 9.97
CA THR A 97 -4.16 -4.78 9.32
C THR A 97 -2.97 -5.37 10.08
N GLN A 98 -1.76 -5.18 9.58
CA GLN A 98 -0.53 -5.63 10.22
C GLN A 98 0.16 -4.50 10.98
N ALA A 99 0.88 -4.84 12.07
CA ALA A 99 1.67 -3.86 12.83
C ALA A 99 2.98 -3.49 12.09
N LEU A 100 3.53 -4.39 11.28
CA LEU A 100 4.67 -4.11 10.40
C LEU A 100 4.19 -3.39 9.16
N THR A 101 3.92 -2.09 9.29
CA THR A 101 3.45 -1.23 8.21
C THR A 101 4.03 0.18 8.39
N PHE A 102 3.98 0.97 7.32
CA PHE A 102 4.21 2.41 7.45
C PHE A 102 3.02 3.05 8.17
N ILE A 103 3.29 4.04 9.01
CA ILE A 103 2.26 4.68 9.86
C ILE A 103 1.06 5.24 9.07
N ALA A 104 1.25 5.53 7.78
CA ALA A 104 0.20 6.05 6.91
C ALA A 104 -1.05 5.15 6.83
N THR A 105 -0.86 3.82 6.84
CA THR A 105 -1.97 2.86 6.84
C THR A 105 -2.87 3.06 8.08
N CYS A 106 -2.25 3.14 9.26
CA CYS A 106 -2.98 3.35 10.52
C CYS A 106 -3.57 4.76 10.62
N ASN A 107 -2.84 5.77 10.15
CA ASN A 107 -3.35 7.15 10.12
C ASN A 107 -4.58 7.27 9.24
N ALA A 108 -4.57 6.67 8.06
CA ALA A 108 -5.71 6.69 7.14
C ALA A 108 -6.96 6.03 7.76
N ILE A 109 -6.79 4.93 8.53
CA ILE A 109 -7.86 4.32 9.32
C ILE A 109 -8.38 5.32 10.37
N SER A 110 -7.47 5.93 11.13
CA SER A 110 -7.81 6.86 12.21
C SER A 110 -8.50 8.14 11.72
N TYR A 111 -8.21 8.61 10.50
CA TYR A 111 -8.85 9.80 9.91
C TYR A 111 -10.36 9.61 9.70
N ILE A 112 -10.80 8.38 9.47
CA ILE A 112 -12.23 8.04 9.39
C ILE A 112 -12.86 7.93 10.78
N GLY A 113 -12.04 7.78 11.83
CA GLY A 113 -12.48 7.44 13.18
C GLY A 113 -12.73 5.93 13.35
N ALA A 114 -12.18 5.12 12.47
CA ALA A 114 -12.16 3.67 12.57
C ALA A 114 -10.97 3.18 13.43
N HIS A 115 -10.98 1.92 13.81
CA HIS A 115 -10.01 1.33 14.73
C HIS A 115 -9.17 0.25 14.03
N PRO A 116 -7.83 0.37 13.99
CA PRO A 116 -6.99 -0.70 13.48
C PRO A 116 -6.99 -1.89 14.46
N VAL A 117 -7.18 -3.08 13.92
CA VAL A 117 -6.98 -4.36 14.63
C VAL A 117 -5.73 -5.01 14.07
N PHE A 118 -4.70 -5.10 14.89
CA PHE A 118 -3.41 -5.61 14.47
C PHE A 118 -3.37 -7.13 14.51
N ILE A 119 -3.05 -7.71 13.36
CA ILE A 119 -2.86 -9.15 13.17
C ILE A 119 -1.40 -9.40 12.79
N ASP A 120 -0.88 -10.56 13.17
CA ASP A 120 0.52 -10.91 12.96
C ASP A 120 0.87 -11.11 11.48
N VAL A 121 2.15 -11.01 11.17
CA VAL A 121 2.70 -11.14 9.81
C VAL A 121 3.12 -12.59 9.51
N ASP A 122 3.14 -12.93 8.24
CA ASP A 122 3.75 -14.16 7.73
C ASP A 122 5.28 -14.03 7.73
N LYS A 123 5.98 -15.00 8.29
CA LYS A 123 7.44 -14.97 8.42
C LYS A 123 8.20 -14.99 7.10
N VAL A 124 7.56 -15.46 6.03
CA VAL A 124 8.18 -15.55 4.69
C VAL A 124 7.98 -14.25 3.92
N THR A 125 6.76 -13.72 3.92
CA THR A 125 6.41 -12.53 3.14
C THR A 125 6.56 -11.22 3.91
N LEU A 126 6.66 -11.28 5.25
CA LEU A 126 6.61 -10.15 6.19
C LEU A 126 5.33 -9.29 6.06
N GLY A 127 4.39 -9.71 5.25
CA GLY A 127 3.08 -9.09 5.13
C GLY A 127 2.03 -9.79 5.99
N LEU A 128 0.80 -9.31 5.97
CA LEU A 128 -0.31 -9.83 6.77
C LEU A 128 -0.47 -11.34 6.57
N SER A 129 -0.47 -12.10 7.68
CA SER A 129 -0.55 -13.55 7.65
C SER A 129 -1.99 -14.05 7.46
N PRO A 130 -2.32 -14.74 6.35
CA PRO A 130 -3.65 -15.31 6.16
C PRO A 130 -4.04 -16.25 7.28
N LYS A 131 -3.09 -17.10 7.74
CA LYS A 131 -3.31 -18.00 8.86
C LYS A 131 -3.66 -17.26 10.17
N ALA A 132 -2.95 -16.16 10.45
CA ALA A 132 -3.23 -15.37 11.65
C ALA A 132 -4.59 -14.66 11.54
N VAL A 133 -4.95 -14.15 10.36
CA VAL A 133 -6.26 -13.54 10.10
C VAL A 133 -7.38 -14.56 10.30
N SER A 134 -7.30 -15.76 9.71
CA SER A 134 -8.30 -16.82 9.86
C SER A 134 -8.46 -17.21 11.33
N THR A 135 -7.35 -17.51 12.01
CA THR A 135 -7.37 -17.89 13.44
C THR A 135 -7.98 -16.78 14.31
N TRP A 136 -7.64 -15.52 14.04
CA TRP A 136 -8.18 -14.40 14.81
C TRP A 136 -9.68 -14.24 14.58
N LEU A 137 -10.14 -14.31 13.32
CA LEU A 137 -11.56 -14.20 12.95
C LEU A 137 -12.38 -15.33 13.58
N GLU A 138 -11.94 -16.59 13.48
CA GLU A 138 -12.60 -17.75 14.09
C GLU A 138 -12.79 -17.58 15.60
N GLY A 139 -11.77 -17.06 16.29
CA GLY A 139 -11.81 -16.84 17.74
C GLY A 139 -12.63 -15.62 18.17
N ASN A 140 -12.54 -14.53 17.44
CA ASN A 140 -12.98 -13.20 17.87
C ASN A 140 -14.12 -12.60 17.07
N ALA A 141 -14.46 -13.14 15.89
CA ALA A 141 -15.50 -12.58 15.03
C ALA A 141 -16.73 -13.49 14.94
N GLU A 142 -17.84 -12.90 14.54
CA GLU A 142 -19.11 -13.60 14.24
C GLU A 142 -19.81 -12.91 13.05
N LEU A 143 -20.48 -13.71 12.23
CA LEU A 143 -21.35 -13.21 11.18
C LEU A 143 -22.79 -13.07 11.69
N LYS A 144 -23.35 -11.88 11.61
CA LYS A 144 -24.75 -11.57 11.91
C LYS A 144 -25.41 -10.90 10.72
N ASN A 145 -26.40 -11.55 10.12
CA ASN A 145 -27.12 -11.05 8.95
C ASN A 145 -26.19 -10.65 7.78
N GLY A 146 -25.11 -11.42 7.56
CA GLY A 146 -24.15 -11.16 6.49
C GLY A 146 -23.13 -10.04 6.78
N VAL A 147 -23.04 -9.59 8.01
CA VAL A 147 -22.05 -8.58 8.47
C VAL A 147 -21.15 -9.18 9.52
N CYS A 148 -19.85 -8.93 9.39
CA CYS A 148 -18.83 -9.39 10.33
C CYS A 148 -18.73 -8.43 11.53
N TYR A 149 -18.77 -8.98 12.73
CA TYR A 149 -18.62 -8.22 13.99
C TYR A 149 -17.56 -8.85 14.88
N ASN A 150 -16.81 -8.02 15.57
CA ASN A 150 -15.93 -8.45 16.66
C ASN A 150 -16.77 -8.72 17.91
N LYS A 151 -16.72 -9.95 18.42
CA LYS A 151 -17.46 -10.40 19.61
C LYS A 151 -17.13 -9.61 20.87
N ASN A 152 -15.87 -9.11 20.97
CA ASN A 152 -15.38 -8.45 22.18
C ASN A 152 -15.75 -6.96 22.23
N SER A 153 -15.65 -6.25 21.10
CA SER A 153 -15.95 -4.82 21.00
C SER A 153 -17.38 -4.53 20.57
N GLY A 154 -18.03 -5.50 19.91
CA GLY A 154 -19.33 -5.31 19.23
C GLY A 154 -19.26 -4.49 17.96
N ARG A 155 -18.05 -4.05 17.53
CA ARG A 155 -17.88 -3.24 16.32
C ARG A 155 -17.92 -4.08 15.05
N ARG A 156 -18.35 -3.46 13.96
CA ARG A 156 -18.29 -4.05 12.63
C ARG A 156 -16.84 -4.14 12.17
N ILE A 157 -16.43 -5.31 11.69
CA ILE A 157 -15.16 -5.50 10.97
C ILE A 157 -15.47 -5.28 9.49
N LYS A 158 -15.11 -4.09 8.98
CA LYS A 158 -15.55 -3.67 7.64
C LYS A 158 -14.53 -3.99 6.56
N ALA A 159 -13.25 -3.85 6.84
CA ALA A 159 -12.20 -4.07 5.84
C ALA A 159 -10.97 -4.76 6.41
N CYS A 160 -10.19 -5.35 5.51
CA CYS A 160 -8.86 -5.86 5.74
C CYS A 160 -7.89 -5.11 4.83
N ILE A 161 -6.81 -4.58 5.40
CA ILE A 161 -5.79 -3.81 4.68
C ILE A 161 -4.43 -4.48 4.86
N PRO A 162 -4.08 -5.48 4.04
CA PRO A 162 -2.71 -5.97 3.97
C PRO A 162 -1.80 -4.94 3.29
N MET A 163 -0.58 -4.77 3.80
CA MET A 163 0.48 -4.05 3.11
C MET A 163 1.44 -5.04 2.45
N HIS A 164 1.79 -4.78 1.21
CA HIS A 164 2.87 -5.50 0.51
C HIS A 164 4.21 -4.93 0.97
N THR A 165 4.77 -5.53 2.03
CA THR A 165 5.96 -5.03 2.75
C THR A 165 7.16 -4.94 1.82
N PHE A 166 7.75 -3.75 1.69
CA PHE A 166 8.84 -3.44 0.76
C PHE A 166 8.55 -3.82 -0.70
N GLY A 167 7.27 -3.84 -1.10
CA GLY A 167 6.83 -4.23 -2.42
C GLY A 167 6.72 -5.74 -2.64
N HIS A 168 7.07 -6.56 -1.65
CA HIS A 168 6.92 -8.02 -1.75
C HIS A 168 5.46 -8.44 -1.55
N PRO A 169 4.88 -9.22 -2.47
CA PRO A 169 3.49 -9.63 -2.38
C PRO A 169 3.21 -10.45 -1.12
N VAL A 170 2.14 -10.10 -0.40
CA VAL A 170 1.53 -11.00 0.58
C VAL A 170 0.88 -12.20 -0.14
N LYS A 171 0.49 -13.24 0.57
CA LYS A 171 -0.33 -14.34 0.03
C LYS A 171 -1.76 -13.85 -0.18
N ILE A 172 -1.91 -12.99 -1.18
CA ILE A 172 -3.11 -12.16 -1.35
C ILE A 172 -4.35 -12.98 -1.75
N ASP A 173 -4.19 -14.05 -2.50
CA ASP A 173 -5.28 -14.93 -2.89
C ASP A 173 -5.91 -15.65 -1.69
N GLU A 174 -5.11 -16.04 -0.70
CA GLU A 174 -5.61 -16.59 0.55
C GLU A 174 -6.39 -15.53 1.34
N LEU A 175 -5.90 -14.29 1.39
CA LEU A 175 -6.60 -13.18 2.05
C LEU A 175 -7.91 -12.81 1.35
N VAL A 176 -7.94 -12.83 0.00
CA VAL A 176 -9.19 -12.64 -0.77
C VAL A 176 -10.23 -13.66 -0.33
N THR A 177 -9.87 -14.95 -0.31
CA THR A 177 -10.80 -16.02 0.10
C THR A 177 -11.32 -15.79 1.53
N ILE A 178 -10.44 -15.50 2.48
CA ILE A 178 -10.84 -15.24 3.88
C ILE A 178 -11.78 -14.03 3.97
N CYS A 179 -11.46 -12.95 3.27
CA CYS A 179 -12.29 -11.74 3.28
C CYS A 179 -13.67 -11.98 2.66
N ASP A 180 -13.75 -12.76 1.59
CA ASP A 180 -15.02 -13.15 0.95
C ASP A 180 -15.87 -14.01 1.91
N ASP A 181 -15.27 -15.02 2.55
CA ASP A 181 -15.95 -15.90 3.51
C ASP A 181 -16.51 -15.14 4.74
N TRP A 182 -15.82 -14.09 5.15
CA TRP A 182 -16.21 -13.27 6.29
C TRP A 182 -16.96 -11.98 5.92
N HIS A 183 -17.25 -11.75 4.64
CA HIS A 183 -17.91 -10.55 4.11
C HIS A 183 -17.19 -9.24 4.49
N ILE A 184 -15.86 -9.29 4.47
CA ILE A 184 -14.96 -8.16 4.75
C ILE A 184 -14.40 -7.63 3.43
N GLU A 185 -14.39 -6.32 3.24
CA GLU A 185 -13.80 -5.70 2.05
C GLU A 185 -12.27 -5.75 2.09
N LEU A 186 -11.63 -6.14 0.98
CA LEU A 186 -10.18 -6.15 0.86
C LEU A 186 -9.70 -4.88 0.17
N VAL A 187 -8.84 -4.12 0.85
CA VAL A 187 -8.16 -2.93 0.33
C VAL A 187 -6.66 -3.19 0.38
N GLU A 188 -5.95 -3.04 -0.73
CA GLU A 188 -4.50 -3.31 -0.75
C GLU A 188 -3.69 -2.04 -0.49
N ASP A 189 -2.84 -2.06 0.53
CA ASP A 189 -1.76 -1.07 0.65
C ASP A 189 -0.58 -1.54 -0.22
N ALA A 190 -0.59 -1.06 -1.46
CA ALA A 190 0.40 -1.34 -2.49
C ALA A 190 1.37 -0.16 -2.68
N ALA A 191 1.56 0.68 -1.63
CA ALA A 191 2.33 1.92 -1.72
C ALA A 191 3.77 1.73 -2.21
N GLU A 192 4.34 0.54 -2.08
CA GLU A 192 5.72 0.22 -2.48
C GLU A 192 5.80 -0.82 -3.60
N SER A 193 4.67 -1.28 -4.13
CA SER A 193 4.63 -2.47 -4.97
C SER A 193 4.32 -2.24 -6.44
N ILE A 194 4.51 -1.01 -6.96
CA ILE A 194 4.45 -0.79 -8.41
C ILE A 194 5.47 -1.68 -9.13
N GLY A 195 5.01 -2.48 -10.09
CA GLY A 195 5.85 -3.47 -10.79
C GLY A 195 5.96 -4.83 -10.09
N SER A 196 5.32 -5.03 -8.94
CA SER A 196 5.25 -6.32 -8.26
C SER A 196 4.04 -7.12 -8.70
N PHE A 197 4.26 -8.40 -8.98
CA PHE A 197 3.22 -9.31 -9.45
C PHE A 197 3.12 -10.53 -8.53
N TYR A 198 1.90 -10.96 -8.27
CA TYR A 198 1.61 -12.21 -7.59
C TYR A 198 0.82 -13.13 -8.53
N LYS A 199 1.37 -14.29 -8.84
CA LYS A 199 0.78 -15.26 -9.78
C LYS A 199 0.34 -14.64 -11.13
N GLY A 200 1.16 -13.71 -11.66
CA GLY A 200 0.92 -13.06 -12.96
C GLY A 200 -0.05 -11.87 -12.95
N LYS A 201 -0.58 -11.48 -11.78
CA LYS A 201 -1.44 -10.32 -11.63
C LYS A 201 -0.76 -9.26 -10.75
N HIS A 202 -0.84 -7.98 -11.14
CA HIS A 202 -0.20 -6.88 -10.41
C HIS A 202 -0.82 -6.71 -9.01
N THR A 203 0.02 -6.56 -7.98
CA THR A 203 -0.41 -6.20 -6.61
C THR A 203 -1.14 -4.86 -6.63
N GLY A 204 -2.09 -4.68 -5.71
CA GLY A 204 -2.99 -3.51 -5.72
C GLY A 204 -4.21 -3.68 -6.63
N THR A 205 -4.40 -4.87 -7.25
CA THR A 205 -5.55 -5.16 -8.13
C THR A 205 -6.35 -6.39 -7.71
N PHE A 206 -6.00 -7.05 -6.63
CA PHE A 206 -6.70 -8.24 -6.10
C PHE A 206 -7.92 -7.86 -5.27
N GLY A 207 -7.78 -6.84 -4.42
CA GLY A 207 -8.87 -6.34 -3.60
C GLY A 207 -9.86 -5.46 -4.38
N LYS A 208 -10.79 -4.90 -3.65
CA LYS A 208 -11.79 -3.96 -4.19
C LYS A 208 -11.14 -2.68 -4.72
N VAL A 209 -10.14 -2.19 -3.99
CA VAL A 209 -9.33 -1.00 -4.29
C VAL A 209 -7.91 -1.24 -3.80
N GLY A 210 -6.91 -0.72 -4.54
CA GLY A 210 -5.52 -0.68 -4.12
C GLY A 210 -4.98 0.74 -4.14
N ALA A 211 -4.09 1.07 -3.21
CA ALA A 211 -3.40 2.35 -3.15
C ALA A 211 -1.92 2.17 -3.49
N ILE A 212 -1.44 2.85 -4.52
CA ILE A 212 -0.04 2.89 -4.95
C ILE A 212 0.52 4.28 -4.63
N SER A 213 1.78 4.37 -4.23
CA SER A 213 2.43 5.65 -3.92
C SER A 213 3.56 5.96 -4.89
N PHE A 214 3.67 7.23 -5.22
CA PHE A 214 4.72 7.81 -6.07
C PHE A 214 5.50 8.90 -5.34
N ASN A 215 5.61 8.79 -4.02
CA ASN A 215 6.41 9.68 -3.20
C ASN A 215 7.90 9.57 -3.56
N GLY A 216 8.72 10.58 -3.21
CA GLY A 216 10.14 10.67 -3.57
C GLY A 216 11.02 9.47 -3.19
N ASN A 217 10.58 8.67 -2.23
CA ASN A 217 11.28 7.46 -1.77
C ASN A 217 10.69 6.14 -2.31
N LYS A 218 9.77 6.18 -3.27
CA LYS A 218 9.17 4.97 -3.85
C LYS A 218 9.90 4.50 -5.10
N THR A 219 9.50 3.39 -5.68
CA THR A 219 10.11 2.76 -6.86
C THR A 219 10.25 3.73 -8.02
N ILE A 220 9.22 4.54 -8.26
CA ILE A 220 9.25 5.71 -9.14
C ILE A 220 8.54 6.86 -8.45
N THR A 221 8.87 8.10 -8.81
CA THR A 221 8.30 9.29 -8.16
C THR A 221 7.72 10.28 -9.15
N THR A 222 6.71 10.98 -8.68
CA THR A 222 6.12 12.16 -9.35
C THR A 222 6.39 13.46 -8.59
N GLY A 223 7.14 13.40 -7.49
CA GLY A 223 7.48 14.53 -6.62
C GLY A 223 7.08 14.36 -5.18
#